data_b80baaac31ff449d81996184800a88e8
#
_entry.id   b80baaac31ff449d81996184800a88e8
#
_cell.length_a   1.000
_cell.length_b   1.000
_cell.length_c   1.000
_cell.angle_alpha   90.00
_cell.angle_beta   90.00
_cell.angle_gamma   90.00
#
_symmetry.space_group_name_H-M   'P 1'
#
loop_
_entity.id
_entity.type
_entity.pdbx_description
1 polymer ?
#
loop_
_entity_poly.entity_id
_entity_poly.type
_entity_poly.pdbx_seq_one_letter_code
_entity_poly.pdbx_strand_id
1 'polypeptide(L)'
;MPALCAGVKPNRLRRSDWVYTFMADRQYSPPLNKRRAGVLLHISSLPGPNSVGNLGKDAYRFVDFLQAVGASVWQTLPINMPHADNSPYQCLSAFAGNTDFIDLSALVADELLSAADLQGRLSRPALLSKAYQAYSRTNHTGMQQAYADFCQQQAYWLVDFSLFLALRQHFKQEAWHQWPAPYKNRDTATLKQARLDLAKEIVEIEFAQYLFFSQWHKLKCYATSKNVCLFGDIPIFVAFDSADVWAKAHLFKLDANKNMAVVAGVPPDYFSATGQRWGNPHYDWQAMASDHYAWWIARMATQNTLFDVVRIDHFRGLQAAWEIPVDEATAINGHWELAPGVALLTAIKQALPNICLVAEDLGIITDEVNHLRLHFQLPGMKILHFAFGGDSDNPYLPANIEENSVAYTGTHDNDTSLGWYQALDEAQRQHLHAHLGAAHERNLPMDLVSLAMHCKALLAVVPMQDILELDGQHRMNTPGTASGNWHWRFNWTQLTDGMQAQFAHVVNESGRA
;
A
#
# COMPACT_ATOMS: atom_id res chain seq x y z
N MET A 1 6.50 -5.68 28.62
CA MET A 1 6.43 -7.16 28.67
C MET A 1 6.22 -7.69 27.26
N PRO A 2 7.08 -8.53 26.70
CA PRO A 2 6.89 -9.13 25.35
C PRO A 2 5.97 -10.37 25.40
N ALA A 3 4.97 -10.39 26.28
CA ALA A 3 4.24 -11.63 26.60
C ALA A 3 2.92 -11.83 25.85
N LEU A 4 2.44 -10.88 25.04
CA LEU A 4 1.15 -11.01 24.33
C LEU A 4 1.27 -11.57 22.90
N CYS A 5 2.44 -11.45 22.27
CA CYS A 5 2.70 -12.09 20.98
C CYS A 5 3.48 -13.42 21.10
N ALA A 6 4.12 -13.68 22.24
CA ALA A 6 4.87 -14.91 22.48
C ALA A 6 3.90 -16.04 22.90
N GLY A 7 3.47 -16.83 21.94
CA GLY A 7 2.66 -18.03 22.21
C GLY A 7 1.39 -18.19 21.37
N VAL A 8 1.17 -17.35 20.38
CA VAL A 8 0.05 -17.53 19.46
C VAL A 8 0.35 -18.71 18.54
N LYS A 9 -0.07 -19.91 18.94
CA LYS A 9 -0.28 -20.98 17.97
C LYS A 9 -1.32 -20.49 16.97
N PRO A 10 -1.21 -20.80 15.67
CA PRO A 10 -2.09 -20.22 14.63
C PRO A 10 -3.60 -20.43 14.82
N ASN A 11 -4.05 -21.12 15.87
CA ASN A 11 -5.39 -21.69 15.91
C ASN A 11 -6.33 -21.27 17.04
N ARG A 12 -6.03 -20.29 17.93
CA ARG A 12 -7.06 -19.79 18.88
C ARG A 12 -6.75 -18.39 19.40
N LEU A 13 -7.58 -17.41 19.07
CA LEU A 13 -7.60 -16.08 19.68
C LEU A 13 -8.31 -16.10 21.04
N ARG A 14 -7.72 -15.46 22.05
CA ARG A 14 -8.38 -15.20 23.35
C ARG A 14 -9.05 -13.83 23.34
N ARG A 15 -10.06 -13.65 24.22
CA ARG A 15 -10.98 -12.52 24.34
C ARG A 15 -10.36 -11.11 24.44
N SER A 16 -9.06 -10.97 24.67
CA SER A 16 -8.40 -9.68 24.98
C SER A 16 -7.62 -9.06 23.82
N ASP A 17 -7.54 -9.69 22.66
CA ASP A 17 -6.52 -9.36 21.66
C ASP A 17 -6.94 -8.23 20.69
N TRP A 18 -8.15 -7.70 20.80
CA TRP A 18 -8.71 -6.69 19.92
C TRP A 18 -8.76 -5.26 20.48
N VAL A 19 -8.56 -5.10 21.78
CA VAL A 19 -8.74 -3.81 22.43
C VAL A 19 -7.41 -3.15 22.72
N TYR A 20 -7.16 -2.01 22.13
CA TYR A 20 -6.30 -0.88 22.55
C TYR A 20 -4.99 -1.15 23.33
N THR A 21 -4.56 -2.38 23.54
CA THR A 21 -3.31 -2.70 24.28
C THR A 21 -2.06 -2.40 23.44
N PHE A 22 -2.22 -1.95 22.19
CA PHE A 22 -1.12 -1.69 21.27
C PHE A 22 -0.31 -0.42 21.57
N MET A 23 -0.83 0.50 22.35
CA MET A 23 -0.15 1.79 22.59
C MET A 23 0.43 1.99 23.99
N ALA A 24 0.14 1.11 24.95
CA ALA A 24 0.42 1.45 26.36
C ALA A 24 1.77 0.98 26.91
N ASP A 25 2.45 -0.05 26.37
CA ASP A 25 3.60 -0.65 27.08
C ASP A 25 4.81 -1.10 26.22
N ARG A 26 4.96 -0.64 24.98
CA ARG A 26 6.25 -0.74 24.31
C ARG A 26 7.06 0.53 24.56
N GLN A 27 8.29 0.39 25.02
CA GLN A 27 9.31 1.39 24.72
C GLN A 27 9.30 1.53 23.19
N TYR A 28 8.66 2.60 22.69
CA TYR A 28 8.59 2.88 21.27
C TYR A 28 10.01 3.03 20.74
N SER A 29 10.42 2.09 19.91
CA SER A 29 11.64 2.21 19.12
C SER A 29 11.21 2.45 17.68
N PRO A 30 11.57 3.59 17.08
CA PRO A 30 11.20 3.88 15.71
C PRO A 30 11.64 2.74 14.79
N PRO A 31 10.80 2.29 13.83
CA PRO A 31 11.16 1.21 12.91
C PRO A 31 12.44 1.48 12.12
N LEU A 32 12.72 2.76 11.82
CA LEU A 32 13.92 3.22 11.10
C LEU A 32 14.96 3.86 12.05
N ASN A 33 15.22 3.24 13.20
CA ASN A 33 16.23 3.70 14.18
C ASN A 33 17.62 3.10 13.96
N LYS A 34 17.76 2.16 13.04
CA LYS A 34 19.01 1.51 12.61
C LYS A 34 18.95 1.21 11.12
N ARG A 35 20.07 0.91 10.51
CA ARG A 35 20.12 0.42 9.12
C ARG A 35 19.39 -0.91 9.02
N ARG A 36 18.56 -1.06 7.98
CA ARG A 36 17.76 -2.28 7.73
C ARG A 36 17.79 -2.68 6.27
N ALA A 37 17.58 -3.96 6.01
CA ALA A 37 17.27 -4.51 4.69
C ALA A 37 15.78 -4.83 4.60
N GLY A 38 15.18 -4.60 3.43
CA GLY A 38 13.80 -4.91 3.15
C GLY A 38 13.60 -5.53 1.77
N VAL A 39 12.45 -6.17 1.59
CA VAL A 39 12.00 -6.71 0.30
C VAL A 39 10.65 -6.11 -0.04
N LEU A 40 10.51 -5.61 -1.28
CA LEU A 40 9.25 -5.16 -1.85
C LEU A 40 8.55 -6.36 -2.51
N LEU A 41 7.39 -6.72 -1.95
CA LEU A 41 6.51 -7.73 -2.52
C LEU A 41 5.06 -7.43 -2.14
N HIS A 42 4.21 -7.17 -3.14
CA HIS A 42 2.79 -6.97 -2.87
C HIS A 42 2.09 -8.29 -2.48
N ILE A 43 1.06 -8.21 -1.64
CA ILE A 43 0.29 -9.39 -1.19
C ILE A 43 -0.26 -10.18 -2.38
N SER A 44 -0.76 -9.50 -3.43
CA SER A 44 -1.27 -10.16 -4.64
C SER A 44 -0.23 -11.04 -5.34
N SER A 45 1.06 -10.74 -5.18
CA SER A 45 2.18 -11.44 -5.82
C SER A 45 2.64 -12.69 -5.05
N LEU A 46 2.11 -12.94 -3.86
CA LEU A 46 2.39 -14.15 -3.11
C LEU A 46 1.87 -15.40 -3.86
N PRO A 47 2.56 -16.54 -3.75
CA PRO A 47 2.05 -17.82 -4.22
C PRO A 47 0.71 -18.19 -3.56
N GLY A 48 0.06 -19.19 -4.09
CA GLY A 48 -1.17 -19.74 -3.51
C GLY A 48 -2.08 -20.36 -4.57
N PRO A 49 -3.13 -21.07 -4.14
CA PRO A 49 -4.02 -21.80 -5.04
C PRO A 49 -4.99 -20.89 -5.81
N ASN A 50 -5.19 -19.65 -5.34
CA ASN A 50 -6.10 -18.69 -5.97
C ASN A 50 -5.37 -17.87 -7.06
N SER A 51 -6.13 -17.10 -7.83
CA SER A 51 -5.58 -16.18 -8.85
C SER A 51 -4.80 -15.01 -8.24
N VAL A 52 -5.00 -14.71 -6.95
CA VAL A 52 -4.38 -13.62 -6.20
C VAL A 52 -3.76 -14.20 -4.92
N GLY A 53 -2.61 -13.69 -4.50
CA GLY A 53 -2.01 -13.99 -3.21
C GLY A 53 -2.91 -13.56 -2.05
N ASN A 54 -2.74 -14.16 -0.88
CA ASN A 54 -3.60 -13.91 0.28
C ASN A 54 -2.82 -13.92 1.60
N LEU A 55 -3.52 -13.62 2.70
CA LEU A 55 -2.98 -13.53 4.07
C LEU A 55 -2.83 -14.91 4.74
N GLY A 56 -2.72 -15.97 3.94
CA GLY A 56 -2.58 -17.35 4.40
C GLY A 56 -1.11 -17.78 4.56
N LYS A 57 -0.91 -19.09 4.49
CA LYS A 57 0.38 -19.75 4.77
C LYS A 57 1.57 -19.15 4.03
N ASP A 58 1.37 -18.67 2.79
CA ASP A 58 2.47 -18.15 1.97
C ASP A 58 2.90 -16.75 2.43
N ALA A 59 2.00 -15.95 3.02
CA ALA A 59 2.35 -14.70 3.69
C ALA A 59 3.20 -14.93 4.95
N TYR A 60 2.85 -15.93 5.77
CA TYR A 60 3.65 -16.33 6.93
C TYR A 60 5.01 -16.91 6.52
N ARG A 61 5.05 -17.74 5.48
CA ARG A 61 6.30 -18.26 4.90
C ARG A 61 7.20 -17.14 4.38
N PHE A 62 6.63 -16.07 3.82
CA PHE A 62 7.41 -14.93 3.37
C PHE A 62 8.04 -14.16 4.55
N VAL A 63 7.34 -14.04 5.66
CA VAL A 63 7.92 -13.48 6.90
C VAL A 63 9.08 -14.37 7.40
N ASP A 64 8.92 -15.71 7.38
CA ASP A 64 10.00 -16.64 7.75
C ASP A 64 11.20 -16.54 6.81
N PHE A 65 10.97 -16.39 5.51
CA PHE A 65 12.02 -16.13 4.51
C PHE A 65 12.80 -14.85 4.86
N LEU A 66 12.11 -13.73 5.11
CA LEU A 66 12.76 -12.47 5.48
C LEU A 66 13.63 -12.62 6.73
N GLN A 67 13.11 -13.26 7.77
CA GLN A 67 13.88 -13.55 8.97
C GLN A 67 15.13 -14.39 8.66
N ALA A 68 14.99 -15.42 7.83
CA ALA A 68 16.08 -16.34 7.49
C ALA A 68 17.22 -15.66 6.72
N VAL A 69 16.92 -14.66 5.88
CA VAL A 69 17.92 -13.91 5.12
C VAL A 69 18.42 -12.65 5.84
N GLY A 70 17.98 -12.38 7.08
CA GLY A 70 18.38 -11.20 7.84
C GLY A 70 17.64 -9.90 7.41
N ALA A 71 16.71 -9.97 6.47
CA ALA A 71 15.88 -8.82 6.11
C ALA A 71 14.80 -8.59 7.17
N SER A 72 14.61 -7.35 7.57
CA SER A 72 13.71 -6.99 8.68
C SER A 72 12.57 -6.04 8.28
N VAL A 73 12.36 -5.83 6.96
CA VAL A 73 11.27 -4.99 6.44
C VAL A 73 10.59 -5.69 5.25
N TRP A 74 9.28 -5.82 5.32
CA TRP A 74 8.42 -6.22 4.21
C TRP A 74 7.66 -4.99 3.71
N GLN A 75 8.04 -4.47 2.55
CA GLN A 75 7.28 -3.42 1.87
C GLN A 75 6.21 -4.05 0.98
N THR A 76 4.98 -3.54 1.09
CA THR A 76 3.86 -3.86 0.20
C THR A 76 3.29 -2.60 -0.42
N LEU A 77 2.56 -2.74 -1.53
CA LEU A 77 1.77 -1.67 -2.14
C LEU A 77 0.47 -1.47 -1.35
N PRO A 78 -0.36 -0.46 -1.66
CA PRO A 78 -1.63 -0.26 -0.97
C PRO A 78 -2.48 -1.54 -0.95
N ILE A 79 -3.02 -1.89 0.22
CA ILE A 79 -3.78 -3.15 0.42
C ILE A 79 -5.29 -2.94 0.41
N ASN A 80 -5.72 -1.79 -0.10
CA ASN A 80 -7.13 -1.41 -0.21
C ASN A 80 -7.80 -2.15 -1.39
N MET A 81 -9.13 -2.18 -1.39
CA MET A 81 -9.92 -2.80 -2.44
C MET A 81 -9.82 -1.99 -3.75
N PRO A 82 -9.20 -2.54 -4.82
CA PRO A 82 -9.00 -1.82 -6.07
C PRO A 82 -10.28 -1.79 -6.93
N HIS A 83 -10.24 -1.01 -8.00
CA HIS A 83 -11.17 -1.12 -9.13
C HIS A 83 -10.86 -2.35 -10.00
N ALA A 84 -11.61 -2.52 -11.09
CA ALA A 84 -11.50 -3.67 -11.98
C ALA A 84 -10.14 -3.77 -12.73
N ASP A 85 -9.37 -2.69 -12.77
CA ASP A 85 -8.01 -2.64 -13.33
C ASP A 85 -6.94 -3.25 -12.39
N ASN A 86 -7.34 -3.60 -11.14
CA ASN A 86 -6.49 -4.12 -10.08
C ASN A 86 -5.38 -3.17 -9.62
N SER A 87 -5.39 -1.89 -10.03
CA SER A 87 -4.42 -0.92 -9.55
C SER A 87 -4.58 -0.67 -8.05
N PRO A 88 -3.57 -0.92 -7.22
CA PRO A 88 -3.65 -0.66 -5.79
C PRO A 88 -3.70 0.83 -5.46
N TYR A 89 -3.44 1.71 -6.45
CA TYR A 89 -3.50 3.16 -6.30
C TYR A 89 -4.86 3.76 -6.68
N GLN A 90 -5.76 2.95 -7.27
CA GLN A 90 -7.13 3.34 -7.60
C GLN A 90 -8.10 2.43 -6.82
N CYS A 91 -8.50 2.87 -5.63
CA CYS A 91 -9.26 2.04 -4.70
C CYS A 91 -10.65 2.60 -4.42
N LEU A 92 -11.58 1.68 -4.12
CA LEU A 92 -12.97 2.00 -3.73
C LEU A 92 -13.07 2.67 -2.35
N SER A 93 -12.00 2.63 -1.55
CA SER A 93 -11.90 3.32 -0.26
C SER A 93 -10.45 3.47 0.18
N ALA A 94 -10.11 4.58 0.84
CA ALA A 94 -8.82 4.82 1.48
C ALA A 94 -8.65 4.03 2.80
N PHE A 95 -9.69 3.37 3.29
CA PHE A 95 -9.72 2.68 4.58
C PHE A 95 -9.94 1.17 4.44
N ALA A 96 -10.88 0.75 3.59
CA ALA A 96 -11.31 -0.63 3.47
C ALA A 96 -10.23 -1.53 2.88
N GLY A 97 -10.02 -2.70 3.49
CA GLY A 97 -9.07 -3.69 3.00
C GLY A 97 -9.60 -4.49 1.81
N ASN A 98 -8.70 -4.99 0.96
CA ASN A 98 -9.04 -5.83 -0.16
C ASN A 98 -9.45 -7.24 0.32
N THR A 99 -10.73 -7.57 0.17
CA THR A 99 -11.30 -8.86 0.58
C THR A 99 -10.78 -10.05 -0.24
N ASP A 100 -10.13 -9.81 -1.38
CA ASP A 100 -9.46 -10.87 -2.14
C ASP A 100 -8.23 -11.42 -1.43
N PHE A 101 -7.66 -10.67 -0.49
CA PHE A 101 -6.54 -11.12 0.33
C PHE A 101 -6.95 -12.00 1.51
N ILE A 102 -8.25 -12.15 1.82
CA ILE A 102 -8.71 -13.05 2.89
C ILE A 102 -8.31 -14.49 2.55
N ASP A 103 -7.63 -15.16 3.45
CA ASP A 103 -7.41 -16.61 3.36
C ASP A 103 -8.68 -17.37 3.72
N LEU A 104 -9.29 -17.98 2.72
CA LEU A 104 -10.51 -18.78 2.90
C LEU A 104 -10.23 -20.10 3.66
N SER A 105 -8.99 -20.61 3.62
CA SER A 105 -8.62 -21.82 4.38
C SER A 105 -8.64 -21.58 5.88
N ALA A 106 -8.32 -20.35 6.31
CA ALA A 106 -8.46 -19.96 7.71
C ALA A 106 -9.93 -19.98 8.17
N LEU A 107 -10.88 -19.66 7.27
CA LEU A 107 -12.31 -19.70 7.58
C LEU A 107 -12.82 -21.14 7.75
N VAL A 108 -12.15 -22.13 7.16
CA VAL A 108 -12.44 -23.56 7.43
C VAL A 108 -11.97 -23.94 8.83
N ALA A 109 -10.79 -23.47 9.24
CA ALA A 109 -10.28 -23.70 10.59
C ALA A 109 -11.12 -23.01 11.69
N ASP A 110 -11.74 -21.87 11.33
CA ASP A 110 -12.64 -21.11 12.21
C ASP A 110 -14.11 -21.64 12.14
N GLU A 111 -14.37 -22.77 11.44
CA GLU A 111 -15.68 -23.43 11.26
C GLU A 111 -16.73 -22.55 10.56
N LEU A 112 -16.30 -21.52 9.82
CA LEU A 112 -17.17 -20.65 9.04
C LEU A 112 -17.44 -21.18 7.62
N LEU A 113 -16.55 -22.02 7.10
CA LEU A 113 -16.66 -22.75 5.85
C LEU A 113 -16.31 -24.22 6.06
N SER A 114 -16.70 -25.09 5.12
CA SER A 114 -16.22 -26.47 5.04
C SER A 114 -15.14 -26.61 3.97
N ALA A 115 -14.31 -27.66 4.06
CA ALA A 115 -13.33 -27.98 3.02
C ALA A 115 -14.01 -28.23 1.64
N ALA A 116 -15.24 -28.77 1.64
CA ALA A 116 -16.02 -28.99 0.42
C ALA A 116 -16.42 -27.66 -0.25
N ASP A 117 -16.63 -26.59 0.51
CA ASP A 117 -16.95 -25.27 -0.04
C ASP A 117 -15.81 -24.72 -0.89
N LEU A 118 -14.56 -24.94 -0.48
CA LEU A 118 -13.37 -24.50 -1.21
C LEU A 118 -13.13 -25.29 -2.50
N GLN A 119 -13.63 -26.52 -2.58
CA GLN A 119 -13.56 -27.37 -3.77
C GLN A 119 -14.74 -27.13 -4.72
N GLY A 120 -15.78 -26.42 -4.27
CA GLY A 120 -16.98 -26.11 -5.02
C GLY A 120 -16.78 -25.01 -6.08
N ARG A 121 -17.89 -24.67 -6.77
CA ARG A 121 -17.93 -23.64 -7.81
C ARG A 121 -18.42 -22.27 -7.31
N LEU A 122 -18.47 -22.06 -5.99
CA LEU A 122 -18.90 -20.79 -5.43
C LEU A 122 -17.86 -19.70 -5.69
N SER A 123 -18.34 -18.52 -6.08
CA SER A 123 -17.49 -17.34 -6.18
C SER A 123 -17.01 -16.89 -4.78
N ARG A 124 -15.90 -16.14 -4.72
CA ARG A 124 -15.39 -15.61 -3.46
C ARG A 124 -16.45 -14.79 -2.68
N PRO A 125 -17.21 -13.86 -3.28
CA PRO A 125 -18.28 -13.17 -2.58
C PRO A 125 -19.33 -14.13 -2.00
N ALA A 126 -19.71 -15.20 -2.73
CA ALA A 126 -20.65 -16.20 -2.24
C ALA A 126 -20.09 -17.01 -1.06
N LEU A 127 -18.77 -17.30 -1.04
CA LEU A 127 -18.10 -17.94 0.08
C LEU A 127 -18.07 -17.04 1.32
N LEU A 128 -17.80 -15.74 1.16
CA LEU A 128 -17.81 -14.77 2.27
C LEU A 128 -19.24 -14.59 2.83
N SER A 129 -20.26 -14.52 1.96
CA SER A 129 -21.67 -14.53 2.40
C SER A 129 -22.02 -15.81 3.18
N LYS A 130 -21.56 -16.98 2.70
CA LYS A 130 -21.74 -18.25 3.42
C LYS A 130 -21.03 -18.26 4.79
N ALA A 131 -19.84 -17.71 4.86
CA ALA A 131 -19.09 -17.56 6.12
C ALA A 131 -19.87 -16.68 7.13
N TYR A 132 -20.43 -15.56 6.67
CA TYR A 132 -21.29 -14.73 7.51
C TYR A 132 -22.54 -15.50 7.99
N GLN A 133 -23.20 -16.28 7.12
CA GLN A 133 -24.36 -17.09 7.50
C GLN A 133 -24.03 -18.15 8.54
N ALA A 134 -22.86 -18.79 8.44
CA ALA A 134 -22.37 -19.73 9.44
C ALA A 134 -22.14 -19.02 10.78
N TYR A 135 -21.42 -17.86 10.74
CA TYR A 135 -21.18 -17.02 11.91
C TYR A 135 -22.51 -16.62 12.61
N SER A 136 -23.53 -16.19 11.85
CA SER A 136 -24.80 -15.71 12.41
C SER A 136 -25.64 -16.81 13.08
N ARG A 137 -25.39 -18.08 12.71
CA ARG A 137 -26.12 -19.25 13.26
C ARG A 137 -25.42 -19.89 14.46
N THR A 138 -24.16 -19.60 14.67
CA THR A 138 -23.34 -20.26 15.69
C THR A 138 -23.07 -19.32 16.86
N ASN A 139 -22.95 -19.89 18.05
CA ASN A 139 -22.78 -19.10 19.27
C ASN A 139 -21.27 -18.84 19.56
N HIS A 140 -20.57 -18.24 18.57
CA HIS A 140 -19.17 -17.85 18.70
C HIS A 140 -19.03 -16.57 19.53
N THR A 141 -19.30 -16.62 20.83
CA THR A 141 -19.35 -15.43 21.71
C THR A 141 -18.09 -14.55 21.64
N GLY A 142 -16.92 -15.14 21.47
CA GLY A 142 -15.66 -14.39 21.32
C GLY A 142 -15.57 -13.63 19.99
N MET A 143 -15.96 -14.25 18.89
CA MET A 143 -15.99 -13.63 17.57
C MET A 143 -17.10 -12.58 17.47
N GLN A 144 -18.26 -12.80 18.11
CA GLN A 144 -19.37 -11.84 18.15
C GLN A 144 -18.95 -10.53 18.82
N GLN A 145 -18.26 -10.63 19.97
CA GLN A 145 -17.75 -9.43 20.65
C GLN A 145 -16.69 -8.74 19.80
N ALA A 146 -15.73 -9.47 19.23
CA ALA A 146 -14.67 -8.89 18.40
C ALA A 146 -15.22 -8.21 17.14
N TYR A 147 -16.23 -8.78 16.50
CA TYR A 147 -16.92 -8.18 15.36
C TYR A 147 -17.67 -6.91 15.77
N ALA A 148 -18.41 -6.93 16.88
CA ALA A 148 -19.12 -5.75 17.38
C ALA A 148 -18.14 -4.61 17.74
N ASP A 149 -17.02 -4.94 18.40
CA ASP A 149 -15.96 -3.98 18.75
C ASP A 149 -15.34 -3.38 17.47
N PHE A 150 -15.07 -4.21 16.46
CA PHE A 150 -14.58 -3.75 15.16
C PHE A 150 -15.56 -2.78 14.49
N CYS A 151 -16.84 -3.13 14.39
CA CYS A 151 -17.86 -2.25 13.79
C CYS A 151 -17.96 -0.92 14.54
N GLN A 152 -17.92 -0.94 15.87
CA GLN A 152 -17.96 0.28 16.68
C GLN A 152 -16.71 1.15 16.45
N GLN A 153 -15.52 0.57 16.48
CA GLN A 153 -14.26 1.30 16.31
C GLN A 153 -14.08 1.85 14.91
N GLN A 154 -14.53 1.13 13.89
CA GLN A 154 -14.39 1.50 12.48
C GLN A 154 -15.63 2.24 11.92
N ALA A 155 -16.61 2.58 12.76
CA ALA A 155 -17.87 3.20 12.32
C ALA A 155 -17.69 4.48 11.49
N TYR A 156 -16.60 5.23 11.71
CA TYR A 156 -16.30 6.50 11.05
C TYR A 156 -16.09 6.39 9.52
N TRP A 157 -15.75 5.21 9.02
CA TRP A 157 -15.67 4.91 7.57
C TRP A 157 -16.53 3.71 7.16
N LEU A 158 -16.63 2.67 8.00
CA LEU A 158 -17.24 1.39 7.67
C LEU A 158 -18.73 1.53 7.32
N VAL A 159 -19.45 2.39 8.04
CA VAL A 159 -20.88 2.64 7.86
C VAL A 159 -21.20 3.24 6.48
N ASP A 160 -20.34 4.15 5.97
CA ASP A 160 -20.50 4.73 4.64
C ASP A 160 -19.97 3.79 3.56
N PHE A 161 -18.87 3.09 3.82
CA PHE A 161 -18.28 2.13 2.88
C PHE A 161 -19.21 0.94 2.62
N SER A 162 -19.77 0.33 3.67
CA SER A 162 -20.65 -0.83 3.52
C SER A 162 -21.90 -0.49 2.73
N LEU A 163 -22.51 0.68 2.98
CA LEU A 163 -23.63 1.17 2.20
C LEU A 163 -23.21 1.50 0.76
N PHE A 164 -22.08 2.18 0.54
CA PHE A 164 -21.55 2.49 -0.79
C PHE A 164 -21.39 1.22 -1.63
N LEU A 165 -20.76 0.20 -1.07
CA LEU A 165 -20.51 -1.04 -1.80
C LEU A 165 -21.81 -1.83 -2.06
N ALA A 166 -22.77 -1.83 -1.11
CA ALA A 166 -24.09 -2.42 -1.30
C ALA A 166 -24.89 -1.71 -2.41
N LEU A 167 -24.86 -0.36 -2.44
CA LEU A 167 -25.47 0.43 -3.50
C LEU A 167 -24.79 0.19 -4.85
N ARG A 168 -23.45 0.11 -4.88
CA ARG A 168 -22.72 -0.20 -6.09
C ARG A 168 -23.12 -1.58 -6.67
N GLN A 169 -23.30 -2.58 -5.82
CA GLN A 169 -23.84 -3.89 -6.24
C GLN A 169 -25.28 -3.78 -6.76
N HIS A 170 -26.14 -3.02 -6.07
CA HIS A 170 -27.52 -2.77 -6.47
C HIS A 170 -27.61 -2.09 -7.83
N PHE A 171 -26.75 -1.10 -8.10
CA PHE A 171 -26.63 -0.40 -9.38
C PHE A 171 -25.65 -1.07 -10.35
N LYS A 172 -25.45 -2.41 -10.26
CA LYS A 172 -24.68 -3.23 -11.22
C LYS A 172 -23.27 -2.70 -11.49
N GLN A 173 -22.60 -2.25 -10.45
CA GLN A 173 -21.23 -1.70 -10.48
C GLN A 173 -21.11 -0.32 -11.17
N GLU A 174 -22.19 0.38 -11.40
CA GLU A 174 -22.13 1.77 -11.84
C GLU A 174 -21.41 2.66 -10.81
N ALA A 175 -20.65 3.63 -11.32
CA ALA A 175 -19.96 4.60 -10.50
C ALA A 175 -20.97 5.53 -9.78
N TRP A 176 -20.69 5.91 -8.54
CA TRP A 176 -21.63 6.65 -7.70
C TRP A 176 -22.13 7.97 -8.32
N HIS A 177 -21.32 8.63 -9.13
CA HIS A 177 -21.70 9.90 -9.78
C HIS A 177 -22.74 9.70 -10.89
N GLN A 178 -22.96 8.47 -11.33
CA GLN A 178 -24.01 8.07 -12.29
C GLN A 178 -25.30 7.58 -11.61
N TRP A 179 -25.29 7.38 -10.29
CA TRP A 179 -26.48 6.93 -9.56
C TRP A 179 -27.61 7.95 -9.62
N PRO A 180 -28.88 7.53 -9.44
CA PRO A 180 -30.00 8.44 -9.32
C PRO A 180 -29.74 9.54 -8.29
N ALA A 181 -30.21 10.76 -8.59
CA ALA A 181 -29.91 11.96 -7.81
C ALA A 181 -30.07 11.81 -6.28
N PRO A 182 -31.13 11.14 -5.74
CA PRO A 182 -31.25 10.96 -4.28
C PRO A 182 -30.08 10.16 -3.67
N TYR A 183 -29.58 9.14 -4.36
CA TYR A 183 -28.42 8.33 -3.89
C TYR A 183 -27.10 9.08 -4.10
N LYS A 184 -26.91 9.68 -5.29
CA LYS A 184 -25.74 10.52 -5.59
C LYS A 184 -25.60 11.66 -4.57
N ASN A 185 -26.72 12.33 -4.24
CA ASN A 185 -26.72 13.49 -3.34
C ASN A 185 -26.85 13.11 -1.87
N ARG A 186 -26.93 11.83 -1.55
CA ARG A 186 -27.02 11.31 -0.18
C ARG A 186 -28.26 11.84 0.57
N ASP A 187 -29.43 11.84 -0.10
CA ASP A 187 -30.68 12.20 0.56
C ASP A 187 -30.93 11.32 1.78
N THR A 188 -31.17 11.94 2.92
CA THR A 188 -31.23 11.23 4.22
C THR A 188 -32.37 10.19 4.26
N ALA A 189 -33.53 10.47 3.69
CA ALA A 189 -34.67 9.55 3.70
C ALA A 189 -34.37 8.36 2.76
N THR A 190 -33.85 8.64 1.57
CA THR A 190 -33.43 7.63 0.59
C THR A 190 -32.37 6.71 1.15
N LEU A 191 -31.30 7.24 1.79
CA LEU A 191 -30.25 6.40 2.36
C LEU A 191 -30.74 5.61 3.58
N LYS A 192 -31.65 6.16 4.37
CA LYS A 192 -32.28 5.40 5.47
C LYS A 192 -33.09 4.21 4.94
N GLN A 193 -33.86 4.39 3.88
CA GLN A 193 -34.58 3.28 3.24
C GLN A 193 -33.59 2.27 2.62
N ALA A 194 -32.58 2.73 1.89
CA ALA A 194 -31.58 1.85 1.30
C ALA A 194 -30.88 0.97 2.35
N ARG A 195 -30.58 1.49 3.54
CA ARG A 195 -30.01 0.69 4.64
C ARG A 195 -30.92 -0.42 5.12
N LEU A 196 -32.25 -0.23 5.05
CA LEU A 196 -33.21 -1.27 5.39
C LEU A 196 -33.30 -2.32 4.28
N ASP A 197 -33.38 -1.86 3.03
CA ASP A 197 -33.55 -2.72 1.85
C ASP A 197 -32.30 -3.58 1.57
N LEU A 198 -31.11 -3.07 1.87
CA LEU A 198 -29.80 -3.70 1.63
C LEU A 198 -29.13 -4.17 2.94
N ALA A 199 -29.90 -4.34 4.00
CA ALA A 199 -29.35 -4.66 5.33
C ALA A 199 -28.50 -5.92 5.34
N LYS A 200 -28.89 -6.94 4.55
CA LYS A 200 -28.14 -8.19 4.43
C LYS A 200 -26.78 -7.96 3.78
N GLU A 201 -26.75 -7.27 2.64
CA GLU A 201 -25.52 -6.98 1.89
C GLU A 201 -24.55 -6.14 2.74
N ILE A 202 -25.08 -5.15 3.46
CA ILE A 202 -24.30 -4.28 4.35
C ILE A 202 -23.58 -5.10 5.43
N VAL A 203 -24.28 -5.94 6.16
CA VAL A 203 -23.65 -6.73 7.24
C VAL A 203 -22.66 -7.78 6.70
N GLU A 204 -22.90 -8.34 5.52
CA GLU A 204 -21.97 -9.26 4.86
C GLU A 204 -20.67 -8.53 4.46
N ILE A 205 -20.76 -7.29 3.96
CA ILE A 205 -19.60 -6.43 3.65
C ILE A 205 -18.84 -6.06 4.93
N GLU A 206 -19.52 -5.65 5.98
CA GLU A 206 -18.90 -5.31 7.26
C GLU A 206 -18.17 -6.52 7.86
N PHE A 207 -18.77 -7.70 7.78
CA PHE A 207 -18.15 -8.93 8.25
C PHE A 207 -16.93 -9.33 7.41
N ALA A 208 -16.97 -9.14 6.10
CA ALA A 208 -15.80 -9.36 5.24
C ALA A 208 -14.64 -8.42 5.59
N GLN A 209 -14.91 -7.14 5.90
CA GLN A 209 -13.89 -6.22 6.39
C GLN A 209 -13.35 -6.67 7.75
N TYR A 210 -14.18 -7.08 8.68
CA TYR A 210 -13.73 -7.67 9.94
C TYR A 210 -12.79 -8.85 9.73
N LEU A 211 -13.11 -9.78 8.82
CA LEU A 211 -12.24 -10.92 8.51
C LEU A 211 -10.89 -10.48 7.95
N PHE A 212 -10.87 -9.51 7.03
CA PHE A 212 -9.64 -8.95 6.47
C PHE A 212 -8.75 -8.36 7.58
N PHE A 213 -9.29 -7.43 8.37
CA PHE A 213 -8.53 -6.78 9.44
C PHE A 213 -8.07 -7.78 10.51
N SER A 214 -8.88 -8.79 10.81
CA SER A 214 -8.53 -9.88 11.71
C SER A 214 -7.31 -10.67 11.22
N GLN A 215 -7.31 -11.08 9.96
CA GLN A 215 -6.21 -11.83 9.38
C GLN A 215 -4.95 -10.96 9.20
N TRP A 216 -5.11 -9.70 8.79
CA TRP A 216 -3.99 -8.76 8.73
C TRP A 216 -3.32 -8.56 10.08
N HIS A 217 -4.12 -8.36 11.12
CA HIS A 217 -3.61 -8.23 12.49
C HIS A 217 -2.82 -9.47 12.94
N LYS A 218 -3.34 -10.67 12.66
CA LYS A 218 -2.61 -11.93 12.95
C LYS A 218 -1.26 -11.97 12.24
N LEU A 219 -1.23 -11.61 10.96
CA LEU A 219 0.02 -11.55 10.18
C LEU A 219 0.98 -10.49 10.74
N LYS A 220 0.50 -9.28 11.09
CA LYS A 220 1.33 -8.22 11.68
C LYS A 220 1.94 -8.66 13.02
N CYS A 221 1.16 -9.30 13.89
CA CYS A 221 1.67 -9.87 15.14
C CYS A 221 2.76 -10.92 14.88
N TYR A 222 2.55 -11.79 13.89
CA TYR A 222 3.56 -12.78 13.50
C TYR A 222 4.84 -12.13 12.99
N ALA A 223 4.73 -11.19 12.05
CA ALA A 223 5.87 -10.44 11.52
C ALA A 223 6.65 -9.74 12.64
N THR A 224 5.94 -9.09 13.56
CA THR A 224 6.55 -8.48 14.75
C THR A 224 7.29 -9.49 15.63
N SER A 225 6.76 -10.71 15.82
CA SER A 225 7.43 -11.78 16.61
C SER A 225 8.72 -12.26 15.96
N LYS A 226 8.86 -12.04 14.66
CA LYS A 226 10.04 -12.35 13.83
C LYS A 226 10.96 -11.14 13.59
N ASN A 227 10.73 -10.02 14.28
CA ASN A 227 11.42 -8.74 14.07
C ASN A 227 11.29 -8.17 12.64
N VAL A 228 10.25 -8.53 11.92
CA VAL A 228 9.93 -7.98 10.59
C VAL A 228 8.92 -6.85 10.75
N CYS A 229 9.27 -5.66 10.26
CA CYS A 229 8.39 -4.49 10.17
C CYS A 229 7.59 -4.56 8.86
N LEU A 230 6.31 -4.21 8.92
CA LEU A 230 5.48 -4.05 7.73
C LEU A 230 5.54 -2.60 7.26
N PHE A 231 5.92 -2.42 6.00
CA PHE A 231 6.03 -1.12 5.36
C PHE A 231 4.93 -0.98 4.31
N GLY A 232 3.96 -0.11 4.60
CA GLY A 232 2.82 0.17 3.74
C GLY A 232 3.03 1.34 2.80
N ASP A 233 2.03 1.55 1.96
CA ASP A 233 2.02 2.58 0.93
C ASP A 233 0.63 3.21 0.83
N ILE A 234 0.55 4.52 0.59
CA ILE A 234 -0.70 5.22 0.33
C ILE A 234 -0.56 6.16 -0.86
N PRO A 235 -1.47 6.12 -1.83
CA PRO A 235 -1.54 7.17 -2.85
C PRO A 235 -1.96 8.49 -2.17
N ILE A 236 -1.37 9.61 -2.60
CA ILE A 236 -1.79 10.92 -2.06
C ILE A 236 -3.27 11.16 -2.34
N PHE A 237 -3.72 10.96 -3.57
CA PHE A 237 -5.10 11.13 -3.98
C PHE A 237 -5.92 9.84 -3.80
N VAL A 238 -7.24 9.99 -3.82
CA VAL A 238 -8.19 8.87 -3.83
C VAL A 238 -8.92 8.80 -5.16
N ALA A 239 -9.45 7.65 -5.52
CA ALA A 239 -10.25 7.51 -6.74
C ALA A 239 -11.53 8.34 -6.64
N PHE A 240 -11.95 8.97 -7.75
CA PHE A 240 -13.22 9.69 -7.80
C PHE A 240 -14.40 8.78 -7.49
N ASP A 241 -14.40 7.58 -8.06
CA ASP A 241 -15.41 6.56 -7.78
C ASP A 241 -15.03 5.76 -6.52
N SER A 242 -15.11 6.41 -5.36
CA SER A 242 -14.82 5.83 -4.05
C SER A 242 -15.85 6.21 -3.01
N ALA A 243 -15.95 5.42 -1.96
CA ALA A 243 -16.78 5.71 -0.79
C ALA A 243 -16.37 7.03 -0.13
N ASP A 244 -15.09 7.36 -0.15
CA ASP A 244 -14.54 8.58 0.43
C ASP A 244 -15.10 9.82 -0.25
N VAL A 245 -15.02 9.88 -1.58
CA VAL A 245 -15.53 11.03 -2.34
C VAL A 245 -17.06 11.09 -2.29
N TRP A 246 -17.76 9.96 -2.39
CA TRP A 246 -19.20 9.93 -2.26
C TRP A 246 -19.67 10.40 -0.88
N ALA A 247 -19.02 9.92 0.20
CA ALA A 247 -19.43 10.22 1.57
C ALA A 247 -19.03 11.62 2.02
N LYS A 248 -17.89 12.13 1.55
CA LYS A 248 -17.26 13.37 1.99
C LYS A 248 -17.01 14.33 0.81
N ALA A 249 -17.94 14.42 -0.14
CA ALA A 249 -17.80 15.21 -1.36
C ALA A 249 -17.33 16.66 -1.12
N HIS A 250 -17.72 17.25 0.02
CA HIS A 250 -17.32 18.62 0.41
C HIS A 250 -15.81 18.77 0.72
N LEU A 251 -15.08 17.67 0.86
CA LEU A 251 -13.62 17.68 1.08
C LEU A 251 -12.81 17.69 -0.23
N PHE A 252 -13.49 17.69 -1.38
CA PHE A 252 -12.89 17.59 -2.70
C PHE A 252 -13.36 18.74 -3.59
N LYS A 253 -12.51 19.17 -4.54
CA LYS A 253 -12.85 20.21 -5.53
C LYS A 253 -13.87 19.72 -6.56
N LEU A 254 -15.13 19.70 -6.17
CA LEU A 254 -16.26 19.29 -7.00
C LEU A 254 -17.21 20.47 -7.23
N ASP A 255 -17.89 20.48 -8.39
CA ASP A 255 -18.94 21.45 -8.68
C ASP A 255 -20.24 21.15 -7.87
N ALA A 256 -21.25 22.02 -8.02
CA ALA A 256 -22.53 21.86 -7.36
C ALA A 256 -23.28 20.55 -7.74
N ASN A 257 -22.95 19.97 -8.91
CA ASN A 257 -23.49 18.71 -9.39
C ASN A 257 -22.62 17.51 -8.99
N LYS A 258 -21.58 17.76 -8.16
CA LYS A 258 -20.60 16.77 -7.71
C LYS A 258 -19.77 16.15 -8.84
N ASN A 259 -19.49 16.92 -9.91
CA ASN A 259 -18.54 16.54 -10.92
C ASN A 259 -17.19 17.20 -10.62
N MET A 260 -16.12 16.57 -11.06
CA MET A 260 -14.77 17.17 -10.96
C MET A 260 -14.67 18.38 -11.90
N ALA A 261 -14.12 19.48 -11.41
CA ALA A 261 -13.71 20.63 -12.23
C ALA A 261 -12.27 20.49 -12.71
N VAL A 262 -11.43 19.88 -11.90
CA VAL A 262 -10.02 19.61 -12.15
C VAL A 262 -9.69 18.18 -11.73
N VAL A 263 -8.64 17.64 -12.32
CA VAL A 263 -8.12 16.31 -11.99
C VAL A 263 -6.62 16.38 -11.71
N ALA A 264 -6.16 15.45 -10.88
CA ALA A 264 -4.76 15.33 -10.53
C ALA A 264 -3.92 14.68 -11.65
N GLY A 265 -2.64 15.05 -11.66
CA GLY A 265 -1.65 14.51 -12.55
C GLY A 265 -0.27 15.09 -12.29
N VAL A 266 0.62 14.99 -13.28
CA VAL A 266 1.93 15.64 -13.30
C VAL A 266 2.16 16.31 -14.65
N PRO A 267 2.90 17.44 -14.70
CA PRO A 267 3.20 18.13 -15.95
C PRO A 267 4.05 17.27 -16.87
N PRO A 268 4.21 17.68 -18.14
CA PRO A 268 5.21 17.12 -19.03
C PRO A 268 6.60 17.13 -18.39
N ASP A 269 7.30 16.01 -18.52
CA ASP A 269 8.65 15.83 -18.03
C ASP A 269 9.50 15.03 -19.05
N TYR A 270 10.70 14.64 -18.62
CA TYR A 270 11.61 13.86 -19.46
C TYR A 270 11.03 12.48 -19.85
N PHE A 271 10.16 11.89 -19.02
CA PHE A 271 9.58 10.57 -19.23
C PHE A 271 8.27 10.60 -20.02
N SER A 272 7.54 11.74 -19.99
CA SER A 272 6.27 11.91 -20.68
C SER A 272 6.12 13.31 -21.27
N ALA A 273 6.17 13.39 -22.59
CA ALA A 273 6.02 14.68 -23.32
C ALA A 273 4.64 15.33 -23.13
N THR A 274 3.63 14.59 -22.69
CA THR A 274 2.27 15.09 -22.43
C THR A 274 1.93 15.13 -20.95
N GLY A 275 2.88 14.75 -20.07
CA GLY A 275 2.65 14.53 -18.66
C GLY A 275 1.77 13.31 -18.40
N GLN A 276 1.28 13.17 -17.16
CA GLN A 276 0.38 12.09 -16.78
C GLN A 276 -0.91 12.69 -16.20
N ARG A 277 -2.05 12.24 -16.71
CA ARG A 277 -3.38 12.59 -16.21
C ARG A 277 -3.97 11.41 -15.43
N TRP A 278 -3.97 11.50 -14.10
CA TRP A 278 -4.40 10.37 -13.24
C TRP A 278 -5.91 10.31 -13.04
N GLY A 279 -6.60 11.46 -13.17
CA GLY A 279 -8.07 11.49 -13.08
C GLY A 279 -8.65 11.48 -11.66
N ASN A 280 -7.82 11.59 -10.63
CA ASN A 280 -8.26 11.71 -9.24
C ASN A 280 -8.77 13.13 -8.96
N PRO A 281 -9.76 13.34 -8.06
CA PRO A 281 -10.17 14.66 -7.61
C PRO A 281 -9.11 15.30 -6.72
N HIS A 282 -8.94 16.61 -6.80
CA HIS A 282 -8.14 17.39 -5.85
C HIS A 282 -8.91 17.60 -4.54
N TYR A 283 -8.16 17.76 -3.45
CA TYR A 283 -8.70 18.12 -2.14
C TYR A 283 -9.11 19.60 -2.09
N ASP A 284 -10.24 19.87 -1.43
CA ASP A 284 -10.56 21.21 -0.94
C ASP A 284 -9.82 21.43 0.39
N TRP A 285 -8.63 21.98 0.31
CA TRP A 285 -7.78 22.19 1.46
C TRP A 285 -8.36 23.16 2.50
N GLN A 286 -9.21 24.12 2.05
CA GLN A 286 -9.89 25.04 2.95
C GLN A 286 -10.96 24.30 3.76
N ALA A 287 -11.75 23.46 3.11
CA ALA A 287 -12.73 22.62 3.78
C ALA A 287 -12.05 21.65 4.76
N MET A 288 -10.94 20.99 4.36
CA MET A 288 -10.18 20.10 5.24
C MET A 288 -9.54 20.82 6.44
N ALA A 289 -9.06 22.04 6.24
CA ALA A 289 -8.50 22.83 7.35
C ALA A 289 -9.57 23.25 8.36
N SER A 290 -10.82 23.45 7.92
CA SER A 290 -11.93 23.86 8.78
C SER A 290 -12.29 22.82 9.87
N ASP A 291 -12.02 21.53 9.60
CA ASP A 291 -12.19 20.43 10.58
C ASP A 291 -10.85 19.88 11.09
N HIS A 292 -9.77 20.69 11.00
CA HIS A 292 -8.42 20.30 11.44
C HIS A 292 -7.88 19.04 10.77
N TYR A 293 -8.19 18.81 9.48
CA TYR A 293 -7.76 17.66 8.69
C TYR A 293 -8.23 16.31 9.24
N ALA A 294 -9.40 16.26 9.85
CA ALA A 294 -9.92 15.07 10.55
C ALA A 294 -9.93 13.81 9.65
N TRP A 295 -10.30 13.95 8.37
CA TRP A 295 -10.28 12.83 7.43
C TRP A 295 -8.86 12.30 7.18
N TRP A 296 -7.87 13.18 6.99
CA TRP A 296 -6.47 12.79 6.82
C TRP A 296 -5.90 12.13 8.08
N ILE A 297 -6.20 12.68 9.25
CA ILE A 297 -5.78 12.08 10.53
C ILE A 297 -6.37 10.68 10.69
N ALA A 298 -7.66 10.49 10.38
CA ALA A 298 -8.32 9.18 10.43
C ALA A 298 -7.68 8.19 9.43
N ARG A 299 -7.39 8.63 8.20
CA ARG A 299 -6.69 7.84 7.19
C ARG A 299 -5.32 7.39 7.70
N MET A 300 -4.51 8.33 8.20
CA MET A 300 -3.18 8.01 8.71
C MET A 300 -3.22 7.16 9.98
N ALA A 301 -4.22 7.32 10.84
CA ALA A 301 -4.43 6.46 12.01
C ALA A 301 -4.71 5.01 11.59
N THR A 302 -5.56 4.80 10.57
CA THR A 302 -5.79 3.46 10.01
C THR A 302 -4.49 2.85 9.47
N GLN A 303 -3.71 3.61 8.69
CA GLN A 303 -2.42 3.12 8.17
C GLN A 303 -1.43 2.80 9.30
N ASN A 304 -1.37 3.61 10.34
CA ASN A 304 -0.51 3.37 11.51
C ASN A 304 -0.89 2.11 12.30
N THR A 305 -2.16 1.67 12.25
CA THR A 305 -2.56 0.38 12.81
C THR A 305 -2.16 -0.80 11.91
N LEU A 306 -2.20 -0.60 10.61
CA LEU A 306 -1.88 -1.63 9.62
C LEU A 306 -0.35 -1.82 9.48
N PHE A 307 0.43 -0.76 9.51
CA PHE A 307 1.85 -0.76 9.18
C PHE A 307 2.71 -0.16 10.28
N ASP A 308 3.99 -0.46 10.25
CA ASP A 308 5.02 0.12 11.12
C ASP A 308 5.68 1.33 10.46
N VAL A 309 5.76 1.34 9.12
CA VAL A 309 6.24 2.44 8.29
C VAL A 309 5.23 2.67 7.16
N VAL A 310 4.99 3.92 6.75
CA VAL A 310 4.07 4.27 5.67
C VAL A 310 4.76 5.18 4.66
N ARG A 311 4.81 4.76 3.40
CA ARG A 311 5.21 5.61 2.27
C ARG A 311 4.02 6.48 1.85
N ILE A 312 4.27 7.77 1.70
CA ILE A 312 3.32 8.69 1.05
C ILE A 312 3.76 8.82 -0.41
N ASP A 313 2.99 8.20 -1.28
CA ASP A 313 3.16 8.28 -2.72
C ASP A 313 2.90 9.70 -3.22
N HIS A 314 3.73 10.20 -4.15
CA HIS A 314 3.68 11.55 -4.66
C HIS A 314 3.70 12.63 -3.56
N PHE A 315 4.64 12.52 -2.62
CA PHE A 315 4.77 13.42 -1.47
C PHE A 315 4.82 14.91 -1.85
N ARG A 316 5.41 15.24 -3.01
CA ARG A 316 5.45 16.63 -3.50
C ARG A 316 4.07 17.28 -3.58
N GLY A 317 3.01 16.50 -3.81
CA GLY A 317 1.62 16.98 -3.85
C GLY A 317 1.12 17.54 -2.52
N LEU A 318 1.83 17.31 -1.41
CA LEU A 318 1.58 17.97 -0.13
C LEU A 318 2.16 19.38 -0.05
N GLN A 319 3.08 19.74 -0.96
CA GLN A 319 3.59 21.11 -1.13
C GLN A 319 2.82 21.83 -2.25
N ALA A 320 2.75 21.21 -3.43
CA ALA A 320 1.94 21.69 -4.55
C ALA A 320 1.57 20.50 -5.44
N ALA A 321 0.34 20.49 -5.92
CA ALA A 321 -0.19 19.48 -6.81
C ALA A 321 -0.51 20.06 -8.20
N TRP A 322 -0.33 19.26 -9.25
CA TRP A 322 -0.63 19.67 -10.62
C TRP A 322 -2.12 19.47 -10.89
N GLU A 323 -2.85 20.57 -11.05
CA GLU A 323 -4.26 20.58 -11.40
C GLU A 323 -4.44 20.70 -12.91
N ILE A 324 -5.22 19.80 -13.50
CA ILE A 324 -5.52 19.74 -14.91
C ILE A 324 -7.02 19.99 -15.06
N PRO A 325 -7.49 20.95 -15.90
CA PRO A 325 -8.91 21.08 -16.21
C PRO A 325 -9.50 19.75 -16.69
N VAL A 326 -10.70 19.42 -16.25
CA VAL A 326 -11.29 18.08 -16.47
C VAL A 326 -11.52 17.76 -17.95
N ASP A 327 -11.72 18.76 -18.79
CA ASP A 327 -11.91 18.66 -20.23
C ASP A 327 -10.61 18.57 -21.04
N GLU A 328 -9.45 18.78 -20.42
CA GLU A 328 -8.16 18.58 -21.06
C GLU A 328 -7.81 17.09 -21.21
N ALA A 329 -7.44 16.69 -22.42
CA ALA A 329 -7.09 15.30 -22.72
C ALA A 329 -5.71 14.88 -22.19
N THR A 330 -4.82 15.85 -21.97
CA THR A 330 -3.43 15.65 -21.52
C THR A 330 -3.14 16.51 -20.29
N ALA A 331 -1.97 16.33 -19.69
CA ALA A 331 -1.54 17.12 -18.56
C ALA A 331 -0.79 18.41 -18.93
N ILE A 332 -0.71 18.77 -20.22
CA ILE A 332 0.07 19.94 -20.69
C ILE A 332 -0.48 21.25 -20.12
N ASN A 333 -1.79 21.43 -20.18
CA ASN A 333 -2.48 22.69 -19.80
C ASN A 333 -2.95 22.66 -18.35
N GLY A 334 -2.06 22.33 -17.43
CA GLY A 334 -2.33 22.38 -15.99
C GLY A 334 -1.65 23.58 -15.31
N HIS A 335 -1.78 23.64 -14.00
CA HIS A 335 -1.06 24.59 -13.15
C HIS A 335 -0.76 23.99 -11.77
N TRP A 336 0.24 24.56 -11.09
CA TRP A 336 0.56 24.16 -9.72
C TRP A 336 -0.37 24.86 -8.73
N GLU A 337 -1.04 24.08 -7.91
CA GLU A 337 -1.87 24.53 -6.78
C GLU A 337 -1.19 24.18 -5.47
N LEU A 338 -0.99 25.19 -4.62
CA LEU A 338 -0.33 25.00 -3.32
C LEU A 338 -1.19 24.18 -2.36
N ALA A 339 -0.53 23.28 -1.63
CA ALA A 339 -1.14 22.49 -0.57
C ALA A 339 -0.61 22.92 0.81
N PRO A 340 -1.40 22.78 1.88
CA PRO A 340 -1.00 23.19 3.25
C PRO A 340 -0.16 22.12 3.94
N GLY A 341 0.90 21.60 3.29
CA GLY A 341 1.67 20.44 3.76
C GLY A 341 2.21 20.57 5.17
N VAL A 342 2.72 21.77 5.55
CA VAL A 342 3.21 22.00 6.91
C VAL A 342 2.07 21.85 7.94
N ALA A 343 0.90 22.47 7.68
CA ALA A 343 -0.23 22.41 8.62
C ALA A 343 -0.80 20.98 8.72
N LEU A 344 -0.95 20.30 7.59
CA LEU A 344 -1.43 18.92 7.52
C LEU A 344 -0.49 17.96 8.27
N LEU A 345 0.80 17.96 7.96
CA LEU A 345 1.77 17.06 8.60
C LEU A 345 1.94 17.38 10.09
N THR A 346 1.83 18.66 10.49
CA THR A 346 1.79 19.04 11.89
C THR A 346 0.60 18.42 12.60
N ALA A 347 -0.61 18.53 12.03
CA ALA A 347 -1.82 17.94 12.61
C ALA A 347 -1.71 16.41 12.71
N ILE A 348 -1.20 15.75 11.67
CA ILE A 348 -0.95 14.30 11.69
C ILE A 348 0.04 13.91 12.79
N LYS A 349 1.19 14.60 12.90
CA LYS A 349 2.21 14.29 13.92
C LYS A 349 1.74 14.59 15.34
N GLN A 350 0.89 15.61 15.54
CA GLN A 350 0.27 15.88 16.85
C GLN A 350 -0.71 14.77 17.25
N ALA A 351 -1.54 14.30 16.32
CA ALA A 351 -2.49 13.22 16.58
C ALA A 351 -1.81 11.85 16.70
N LEU A 352 -0.75 11.62 15.94
CA LEU A 352 -0.03 10.34 15.80
C LEU A 352 1.48 10.57 15.98
N PRO A 353 1.98 10.89 17.19
CA PRO A 353 3.37 11.30 17.41
C PRO A 353 4.40 10.23 17.01
N ASN A 354 4.01 8.98 17.01
CA ASN A 354 4.87 7.83 16.70
C ASN A 354 4.75 7.32 15.26
N ILE A 355 3.97 7.99 14.39
CA ILE A 355 3.85 7.54 13.01
C ILE A 355 5.19 7.69 12.28
N CYS A 356 5.64 6.62 11.63
CA CYS A 356 6.85 6.59 10.82
C CYS A 356 6.48 6.74 9.34
N LEU A 357 6.89 7.85 8.73
CA LEU A 357 6.56 8.20 7.36
C LEU A 357 7.81 8.23 6.49
N VAL A 358 7.66 7.82 5.23
CA VAL A 358 8.65 7.96 4.15
C VAL A 358 8.01 8.79 3.05
N ALA A 359 8.76 9.76 2.53
CA ALA A 359 8.31 10.61 1.44
C ALA A 359 8.77 10.04 0.10
N GLU A 360 7.84 9.78 -0.82
CA GLU A 360 8.22 9.56 -2.21
C GLU A 360 8.51 10.93 -2.85
N ASP A 361 9.80 11.22 -3.02
CA ASP A 361 10.36 12.46 -3.54
C ASP A 361 11.08 12.21 -4.89
N LEU A 362 10.37 11.56 -5.81
CA LEU A 362 10.86 11.29 -7.16
C LEU A 362 10.29 12.32 -8.18
N GLY A 363 10.95 12.45 -9.32
CA GLY A 363 10.54 13.36 -10.38
C GLY A 363 11.03 14.80 -10.16
N ILE A 364 10.20 15.81 -10.47
CA ILE A 364 10.57 17.23 -10.34
C ILE A 364 10.43 17.65 -8.88
N ILE A 365 11.53 17.67 -8.14
CA ILE A 365 11.58 18.03 -6.73
C ILE A 365 12.21 19.42 -6.58
N THR A 366 11.45 20.38 -6.05
CA THR A 366 11.91 21.75 -5.79
C THR A 366 12.46 21.88 -4.37
N ASP A 367 13.13 23.00 -4.09
CA ASP A 367 13.67 23.29 -2.75
C ASP A 367 12.55 23.34 -1.69
N GLU A 368 11.36 23.82 -2.06
CA GLU A 368 10.21 23.87 -1.13
C GLU A 368 9.73 22.47 -0.74
N VAL A 369 9.74 21.52 -1.67
CA VAL A 369 9.42 20.11 -1.40
C VAL A 369 10.47 19.50 -0.46
N ASN A 370 11.76 19.75 -0.74
CA ASN A 370 12.85 19.31 0.12
C ASN A 370 12.76 19.95 1.51
N HIS A 371 12.47 21.24 1.61
CA HIS A 371 12.27 21.92 2.88
C HIS A 371 11.11 21.30 3.68
N LEU A 372 9.98 20.99 3.03
CA LEU A 372 8.86 20.32 3.68
C LEU A 372 9.28 18.93 4.23
N ARG A 373 9.95 18.13 3.41
CA ARG A 373 10.44 16.78 3.82
C ARG A 373 11.40 16.87 4.99
N LEU A 374 12.39 17.74 4.91
CA LEU A 374 13.43 17.91 5.94
C LEU A 374 12.89 18.53 7.22
N HIS A 375 11.91 19.46 7.15
CA HIS A 375 11.24 20.03 8.32
C HIS A 375 10.63 18.95 9.22
N PHE A 376 10.06 17.91 8.61
CA PHE A 376 9.50 16.77 9.35
C PHE A 376 10.46 15.58 9.47
N GLN A 377 11.73 15.75 9.05
CA GLN A 377 12.78 14.74 9.09
C GLN A 377 12.39 13.42 8.40
N LEU A 378 11.59 13.51 7.33
CA LEU A 378 11.14 12.33 6.60
C LEU A 378 12.27 11.80 5.70
N PRO A 379 12.53 10.47 5.70
CA PRO A 379 13.38 9.86 4.69
C PRO A 379 12.79 10.05 3.28
N GLY A 380 13.63 10.41 2.32
CA GLY A 380 13.28 10.41 0.90
C GLY A 380 13.66 9.08 0.24
N MET A 381 13.38 8.94 -1.06
CA MET A 381 13.65 7.73 -1.83
C MET A 381 14.82 7.93 -2.80
N LYS A 382 15.67 6.91 -2.95
CA LYS A 382 16.80 6.89 -3.89
C LYS A 382 16.76 5.59 -4.71
N ILE A 383 16.64 5.73 -6.02
CA ILE A 383 16.47 4.62 -6.97
C ILE A 383 17.75 4.43 -7.77
N LEU A 384 18.41 3.29 -7.66
CA LEU A 384 19.68 3.02 -8.35
C LEU A 384 19.54 2.97 -9.88
N HIS A 385 18.38 2.60 -10.42
CA HIS A 385 18.15 2.68 -11.86
C HIS A 385 18.32 4.09 -12.44
N PHE A 386 18.26 5.15 -11.62
CA PHE A 386 18.49 6.54 -12.03
C PHE A 386 19.92 7.01 -11.77
N ALA A 387 20.77 6.17 -11.23
CA ALA A 387 22.12 6.54 -10.78
C ALA A 387 23.12 6.67 -11.94
N PHE A 388 23.01 5.85 -12.98
CA PHE A 388 24.09 5.61 -13.94
C PHE A 388 23.97 6.41 -15.24
N GLY A 389 23.08 7.41 -15.24
CA GLY A 389 23.04 8.47 -16.24
C GLY A 389 23.52 9.80 -15.64
N GLY A 390 24.28 10.61 -16.38
CA GLY A 390 24.73 11.93 -15.93
C GLY A 390 26.08 11.95 -15.22
N ASP A 391 26.32 12.98 -14.42
CA ASP A 391 27.61 13.29 -13.83
C ASP A 391 27.79 12.70 -12.41
N SER A 392 28.97 12.90 -11.83
CA SER A 392 29.37 12.37 -10.52
C SER A 392 28.59 12.96 -9.33
N ASP A 393 27.84 14.03 -9.51
CA ASP A 393 26.98 14.66 -8.52
C ASP A 393 25.55 14.11 -8.50
N ASN A 394 25.24 13.12 -9.37
CA ASN A 394 23.94 12.47 -9.40
C ASN A 394 23.55 11.96 -7.98
N PRO A 395 22.42 12.43 -7.40
CA PRO A 395 22.02 12.12 -6.02
C PRO A 395 21.62 10.66 -5.81
N TYR A 396 21.46 9.88 -6.88
CA TYR A 396 21.12 8.46 -6.84
C TYR A 396 22.36 7.55 -6.83
N LEU A 397 23.56 8.08 -7.11
CA LEU A 397 24.80 7.31 -7.00
C LEU A 397 24.99 6.81 -5.56
N PRO A 398 25.38 5.54 -5.34
CA PRO A 398 25.55 4.98 -3.99
C PRO A 398 26.40 5.81 -3.04
N ALA A 399 27.43 6.48 -3.56
CA ALA A 399 28.33 7.36 -2.78
C ALA A 399 27.65 8.65 -2.31
N ASN A 400 26.66 9.15 -3.07
CA ASN A 400 25.95 10.41 -2.82
C ASN A 400 24.66 10.22 -2.01
N ILE A 401 24.20 8.97 -1.84
CA ILE A 401 22.98 8.68 -1.07
C ILE A 401 23.14 9.16 0.37
N GLU A 402 22.22 9.98 0.84
CA GLU A 402 22.15 10.48 2.20
C GLU A 402 21.65 9.41 3.19
N GLU A 403 22.02 9.53 4.48
CA GLU A 403 21.61 8.56 5.51
C GLU A 403 20.09 8.54 5.69
N ASN A 404 19.45 9.72 5.80
CA ASN A 404 18.00 9.84 5.98
C ASN A 404 17.24 9.55 4.68
N SER A 405 17.38 8.35 4.15
CA SER A 405 16.74 7.92 2.91
C SER A 405 16.43 6.42 2.92
N VAL A 406 15.60 6.01 1.94
CA VAL A 406 15.33 4.63 1.57
C VAL A 406 15.91 4.40 0.18
N ALA A 407 16.89 3.52 0.06
CA ALA A 407 17.50 3.14 -1.21
C ALA A 407 16.78 1.95 -1.83
N TYR A 408 16.63 1.97 -3.14
CA TYR A 408 16.03 0.88 -3.93
C TYR A 408 16.94 0.54 -5.10
N THR A 409 16.94 -0.71 -5.55
CA THR A 409 17.41 -1.03 -6.90
C THR A 409 16.47 -0.43 -7.93
N GLY A 410 15.22 -0.78 -7.88
CA GLY A 410 14.04 -0.22 -8.56
C GLY A 410 12.80 -0.38 -7.69
N THR A 411 11.68 0.24 -8.07
CA THR A 411 10.37 0.07 -7.41
C THR A 411 9.45 -0.79 -8.28
N HIS A 412 8.18 -0.92 -7.87
CA HIS A 412 7.14 -1.58 -8.64
C HIS A 412 6.82 -0.89 -9.99
N ASP A 413 7.18 0.38 -10.15
CA ASP A 413 6.98 1.17 -11.38
C ASP A 413 8.19 1.10 -12.34
N ASN A 414 9.33 0.65 -11.83
CA ASN A 414 10.52 0.45 -12.65
C ASN A 414 10.49 -0.92 -13.34
N ASP A 415 11.40 -1.13 -14.28
CA ASP A 415 11.71 -2.46 -14.78
C ASP A 415 12.37 -3.29 -13.68
N THR A 416 12.45 -4.62 -13.83
CA THR A 416 13.34 -5.43 -13.03
C THR A 416 14.78 -5.00 -13.29
N SER A 417 15.69 -5.20 -12.34
CA SER A 417 17.09 -4.80 -12.53
C SER A 417 17.73 -5.47 -13.74
N LEU A 418 17.37 -6.71 -14.05
CA LEU A 418 17.86 -7.40 -15.24
C LEU A 418 17.27 -6.81 -16.54
N GLY A 419 15.96 -6.53 -16.57
CA GLY A 419 15.30 -5.91 -17.72
C GLY A 419 15.82 -4.49 -17.98
N TRP A 420 15.96 -3.70 -16.91
CA TRP A 420 16.57 -2.37 -16.97
C TRP A 420 17.98 -2.42 -17.56
N TYR A 421 18.86 -3.31 -17.09
CA TYR A 421 20.22 -3.46 -17.63
C TYR A 421 20.24 -3.83 -19.11
N GLN A 422 19.37 -4.73 -19.52
CA GLN A 422 19.26 -5.14 -20.93
C GLN A 422 18.88 -3.97 -21.84
N ALA A 423 18.12 -3.01 -21.33
CA ALA A 423 17.68 -1.81 -22.05
C ALA A 423 18.69 -0.66 -22.05
N LEU A 424 19.76 -0.69 -21.21
CA LEU A 424 20.77 0.36 -21.16
C LEU A 424 21.53 0.48 -22.48
N ASP A 425 21.88 1.72 -22.83
CA ASP A 425 22.86 1.98 -23.88
C ASP A 425 24.29 1.65 -23.44
N GLU A 426 25.23 1.67 -24.38
CA GLU A 426 26.62 1.31 -24.13
C GLU A 426 27.31 2.24 -23.13
N ALA A 427 27.02 3.55 -23.17
CA ALA A 427 27.64 4.52 -22.28
C ALA A 427 27.17 4.31 -20.84
N GLN A 428 25.86 4.06 -20.65
CA GLN A 428 25.27 3.75 -19.35
C GLN A 428 25.80 2.43 -18.78
N ARG A 429 25.98 1.41 -19.62
CA ARG A 429 26.61 0.14 -19.20
C ARG A 429 28.04 0.33 -18.75
N GLN A 430 28.85 1.09 -19.49
CA GLN A 430 30.23 1.41 -19.13
C GLN A 430 30.29 2.17 -17.80
N HIS A 431 29.38 3.13 -17.59
CA HIS A 431 29.30 3.88 -16.35
C HIS A 431 28.94 2.97 -15.16
N LEU A 432 27.94 2.10 -15.32
CA LEU A 432 27.59 1.08 -14.31
C LEU A 432 28.77 0.16 -14.02
N HIS A 433 29.44 -0.38 -15.05
CA HIS A 433 30.58 -1.28 -14.89
C HIS A 433 31.77 -0.61 -14.17
N ALA A 434 31.99 0.68 -14.39
CA ALA A 434 33.01 1.44 -13.65
C ALA A 434 32.73 1.47 -12.14
N HIS A 435 31.47 1.47 -11.72
CA HIS A 435 31.06 1.41 -10.32
C HIS A 435 31.10 -0.02 -9.73
N LEU A 436 30.80 -1.03 -10.56
CA LEU A 436 30.78 -2.43 -10.13
C LEU A 436 32.16 -3.08 -10.16
N GLY A 437 33.10 -2.55 -10.97
CA GLY A 437 34.41 -3.17 -11.22
C GLY A 437 34.33 -4.34 -12.23
N ALA A 438 35.45 -4.62 -12.91
CA ALA A 438 35.51 -5.56 -14.05
C ALA A 438 35.18 -7.04 -13.74
N ALA A 439 35.07 -7.42 -12.48
CA ALA A 439 34.87 -8.82 -12.07
C ALA A 439 33.39 -9.23 -11.99
N HIS A 440 32.43 -8.30 -12.14
CA HIS A 440 31.03 -8.50 -11.73
C HIS A 440 30.02 -8.71 -12.86
N GLU A 441 30.45 -8.92 -14.10
CA GLU A 441 29.56 -9.06 -15.26
C GLU A 441 28.58 -10.25 -15.22
N ARG A 442 28.66 -11.14 -14.23
CA ARG A 442 27.95 -12.42 -14.25
C ARG A 442 26.71 -12.51 -13.36
N ASN A 443 26.46 -11.51 -12.49
CA ASN A 443 25.31 -11.57 -11.55
C ASN A 443 24.71 -10.20 -11.29
N LEU A 444 24.31 -9.54 -12.36
CA LEU A 444 23.99 -8.12 -12.34
C LEU A 444 22.82 -7.73 -11.38
N PRO A 445 21.68 -8.44 -11.29
CA PRO A 445 20.67 -8.06 -10.30
C PRO A 445 21.25 -8.04 -8.88
N MET A 446 22.04 -9.04 -8.51
CA MET A 446 22.62 -9.14 -7.17
C MET A 446 23.73 -8.11 -6.93
N ASP A 447 24.47 -7.70 -7.96
CA ASP A 447 25.46 -6.61 -7.86
C ASP A 447 24.78 -5.27 -7.54
N LEU A 448 23.63 -4.96 -8.19
CA LEU A 448 22.83 -3.77 -7.85
C LEU A 448 22.23 -3.89 -6.44
N VAL A 449 21.74 -5.06 -6.06
CA VAL A 449 21.30 -5.35 -4.69
C VAL A 449 22.42 -5.06 -3.69
N SER A 450 23.65 -5.51 -3.99
CA SER A 450 24.80 -5.24 -3.15
C SER A 450 25.10 -3.75 -3.04
N LEU A 451 25.07 -2.99 -4.14
CA LEU A 451 25.24 -1.53 -4.10
C LEU A 451 24.18 -0.84 -3.22
N ALA A 452 22.90 -1.24 -3.37
CA ALA A 452 21.81 -0.71 -2.55
C ALA A 452 22.03 -1.03 -1.06
N MET A 453 22.44 -2.26 -0.73
CA MET A 453 22.65 -2.69 0.65
C MET A 453 23.86 -2.01 1.31
N HIS A 454 24.93 -1.71 0.57
CA HIS A 454 26.14 -1.08 1.11
C HIS A 454 26.07 0.46 1.19
N CYS A 455 25.08 1.12 0.55
CA CYS A 455 24.94 2.59 0.66
C CYS A 455 24.62 3.04 2.10
N LYS A 456 24.67 4.35 2.35
CA LYS A 456 24.45 4.92 3.70
C LYS A 456 23.00 4.97 4.16
N ALA A 457 22.02 4.77 3.26
CA ALA A 457 20.59 4.87 3.57
C ALA A 457 20.18 4.09 4.82
N LEU A 458 19.24 4.61 5.61
CA LEU A 458 18.67 3.91 6.77
C LEU A 458 17.99 2.59 6.39
N LEU A 459 17.33 2.55 5.25
CA LEU A 459 16.68 1.36 4.72
C LEU A 459 17.12 1.13 3.27
N ALA A 460 17.42 -0.11 2.93
CA ALA A 460 17.58 -0.54 1.55
C ALA A 460 16.51 -1.60 1.24
N VAL A 461 15.71 -1.37 0.21
CA VAL A 461 14.62 -2.26 -0.22
C VAL A 461 14.86 -2.73 -1.64
N VAL A 462 14.69 -4.01 -1.88
CA VAL A 462 14.82 -4.60 -3.22
C VAL A 462 13.52 -5.32 -3.62
N PRO A 463 13.08 -5.21 -4.87
CA PRO A 463 11.97 -6.01 -5.37
C PRO A 463 12.29 -7.51 -5.29
N MET A 464 11.28 -8.33 -5.00
CA MET A 464 11.46 -9.79 -5.00
C MET A 464 11.94 -10.32 -6.36
N GLN A 465 11.58 -9.64 -7.45
CA GLN A 465 12.03 -9.97 -8.80
C GLN A 465 13.55 -9.93 -8.94
N ASP A 466 14.22 -8.99 -8.28
CA ASP A 466 15.68 -8.87 -8.34
C ASP A 466 16.38 -10.00 -7.57
N ILE A 467 15.80 -10.45 -6.46
CA ILE A 467 16.29 -11.63 -5.72
C ILE A 467 16.12 -12.90 -6.54
N LEU A 468 15.05 -12.99 -7.34
CA LEU A 468 14.75 -14.10 -8.23
C LEU A 468 15.45 -13.99 -9.60
N GLU A 469 16.23 -12.94 -9.83
CA GLU A 469 16.98 -12.69 -11.09
C GLU A 469 16.07 -12.69 -12.33
N LEU A 470 14.86 -12.11 -12.21
CA LEU A 470 13.85 -12.13 -13.28
C LEU A 470 14.02 -10.93 -14.23
N ASP A 471 13.72 -11.16 -15.49
CA ASP A 471 13.77 -10.17 -16.57
C ASP A 471 12.54 -9.24 -16.62
N GLY A 472 12.52 -8.29 -17.55
CA GLY A 472 11.49 -7.28 -17.71
C GLY A 472 10.07 -7.82 -17.99
N GLN A 473 9.90 -9.09 -18.33
CA GLN A 473 8.57 -9.71 -18.49
C GLN A 473 7.87 -9.90 -17.14
N HIS A 474 8.60 -9.78 -16.04
CA HIS A 474 8.13 -9.98 -14.68
C HIS A 474 7.88 -8.67 -13.93
N ARG A 475 7.76 -7.55 -14.64
CA ARG A 475 7.41 -6.25 -14.02
C ARG A 475 6.05 -6.33 -13.32
N MET A 476 5.93 -5.57 -12.23
CA MET A 476 4.64 -5.39 -11.56
C MET A 476 3.76 -4.37 -12.27
N ASN A 477 4.35 -3.26 -12.71
CA ASN A 477 3.67 -2.17 -13.39
C ASN A 477 4.54 -1.57 -14.49
N THR A 478 3.89 -1.12 -15.55
CA THR A 478 4.48 -0.28 -16.59
C THR A 478 3.67 1.02 -16.64
N PRO A 479 4.16 2.12 -16.03
CA PRO A 479 3.45 3.39 -16.00
C PRO A 479 3.03 3.85 -17.40
N GLY A 480 1.83 4.44 -17.49
CA GLY A 480 1.26 4.91 -18.76
C GLY A 480 0.61 3.83 -19.62
N THR A 481 0.58 2.56 -19.20
CA THR A 481 -0.13 1.48 -19.90
C THR A 481 -1.44 1.11 -19.19
N ALA A 482 -2.48 0.79 -19.97
CA ALA A 482 -3.82 0.49 -19.45
C ALA A 482 -4.04 -0.99 -19.11
N SER A 483 -3.12 -1.89 -19.46
CA SER A 483 -3.29 -3.33 -19.28
C SER A 483 -1.96 -4.05 -19.06
N GLY A 484 -2.02 -5.26 -18.53
CA GLY A 484 -0.84 -6.09 -18.25
C GLY A 484 -0.19 -5.83 -16.90
N ASN A 485 -0.70 -4.86 -16.11
CA ASN A 485 -0.15 -4.46 -14.82
C ASN A 485 -0.80 -5.22 -13.65
N TRP A 486 -0.12 -5.26 -12.50
CA TRP A 486 -0.63 -5.73 -11.21
C TRP A 486 -0.93 -7.22 -11.12
N HIS A 487 -0.45 -8.03 -12.07
CA HIS A 487 -0.73 -9.46 -12.17
C HIS A 487 0.47 -10.35 -11.84
N TRP A 488 1.67 -9.78 -11.73
CA TRP A 488 2.86 -10.57 -11.47
C TRP A 488 2.77 -11.33 -10.15
N ARG A 489 3.16 -12.60 -10.20
CA ARG A 489 3.24 -13.49 -9.05
C ARG A 489 4.44 -14.39 -9.18
N PHE A 490 5.05 -14.73 -8.03
CA PHE A 490 6.12 -15.70 -8.03
C PHE A 490 5.65 -17.07 -7.52
N ASN A 491 6.52 -18.08 -7.66
CA ASN A 491 6.36 -19.38 -7.06
C ASN A 491 7.59 -19.69 -6.21
N TRP A 492 7.40 -20.33 -5.06
CA TRP A 492 8.50 -20.71 -4.17
C TRP A 492 9.56 -21.60 -4.84
N THR A 493 9.22 -22.33 -5.89
CA THR A 493 10.18 -23.13 -6.66
C THR A 493 11.16 -22.29 -7.49
N GLN A 494 10.87 -21.00 -7.71
CA GLN A 494 11.79 -20.06 -8.37
C GLN A 494 12.89 -19.57 -7.44
N LEU A 495 12.64 -19.55 -6.12
CA LEU A 495 13.61 -19.17 -5.12
C LEU A 495 14.49 -20.38 -4.75
N THR A 496 15.68 -20.44 -5.31
CA THR A 496 16.65 -21.51 -5.00
C THR A 496 17.38 -21.24 -3.67
N ASP A 497 17.93 -22.30 -3.07
CA ASP A 497 18.77 -22.16 -1.86
C ASP A 497 20.00 -21.27 -2.12
N GLY A 498 20.53 -21.30 -3.36
CA GLY A 498 21.65 -20.45 -3.78
C GLY A 498 21.31 -18.97 -3.77
N MET A 499 20.17 -18.58 -4.38
CA MET A 499 19.67 -17.19 -4.37
C MET A 499 19.40 -16.70 -2.94
N GLN A 500 18.77 -17.52 -2.12
CA GLN A 500 18.51 -17.20 -0.72
C GLN A 500 19.81 -16.99 0.07
N ALA A 501 20.78 -17.89 -0.08
CA ALA A 501 22.08 -17.80 0.59
C ALA A 501 22.88 -16.56 0.14
N GLN A 502 22.84 -16.25 -1.16
CA GLN A 502 23.54 -15.09 -1.71
C GLN A 502 22.92 -13.77 -1.19
N PHE A 503 21.58 -13.65 -1.20
CA PHE A 503 20.92 -12.48 -0.65
C PHE A 503 21.19 -12.32 0.86
N ALA A 504 21.12 -13.41 1.63
CA ALA A 504 21.45 -13.41 3.04
C ALA A 504 22.91 -12.97 3.30
N HIS A 505 23.86 -13.41 2.46
CA HIS A 505 25.25 -12.99 2.53
C HIS A 505 25.40 -11.48 2.34
N VAL A 506 24.79 -10.92 1.29
CA VAL A 506 24.83 -9.47 1.01
C VAL A 506 24.21 -8.64 2.14
N VAL A 507 23.07 -9.09 2.70
CA VAL A 507 22.43 -8.41 3.83
C VAL A 507 23.34 -8.39 5.06
N ASN A 508 23.95 -9.53 5.39
CA ASN A 508 24.85 -9.65 6.55
C ASN A 508 26.11 -8.80 6.39
N GLU A 509 26.79 -8.87 5.23
CA GLU A 509 28.01 -8.10 4.97
C GLU A 509 27.78 -6.59 4.99
N SER A 510 26.60 -6.13 4.58
CA SER A 510 26.22 -4.72 4.62
C SER A 510 25.93 -4.20 6.03
N GLY A 511 25.87 -5.07 7.06
CA GLY A 511 25.53 -4.71 8.44
C GLY A 511 24.08 -4.27 8.63
N ARG A 512 23.13 -4.85 7.84
CA ARG A 512 21.69 -4.53 7.90
C ARG A 512 20.82 -5.63 8.54
N ALA A 513 21.44 -6.75 8.91
CA ALA A 513 20.74 -7.87 9.54
C ALA A 513 20.23 -7.58 10.97
#